data_9181204f16775612788a467fefeed307
#
_entry.id   9181204f16775612788a467fefeed307
#
_cell.length_a   1.000
_cell.length_b   1.000
_cell.length_c   1.000
_cell.angle_alpha   90.00
_cell.angle_beta   90.00
_cell.angle_gamma   90.00
#
_symmetry.space_group_name_H-M   'P 1'
#
loop_
_entity.id
_entity.type
_entity.pdbx_description
1 polymer ?
#
loop_
_entity_poly.entity_id
_entity_poly.type
_entity_poly.pdbx_seq_one_letter_code
_entity_poly.pdbx_strand_id
1 'polypeptide(L)'
;MSPRPSEHLLHLLHTHQRQRHFISDQAIIDIASQLKLPRAQIEAVTEFYSFFSRKPRGKFDILFSNCTSCGDLTLMQELCDKLSIKACETRCDGQVSLTDISCIGMCDHGASALVNDRPLHSLDSKRITQMAALIEADTPLDAWPAEWFEIDDHVQRTDLLLSTPFEAGSALQILAQESIDATLEKIRYADLRGRGGAGFSTAKKWKFCRESEGETRYVICNADEGEPGTFKDRLLLTRHADSVFEGMVICARIINAKQGYIYLRGEYRYLLDSLETALSARRKAGLLGNAIVGLEGFDFDIAIVLGAGAYICGEESALIESLEEKPGIPRIRPPFPVTSGYLGKPTVVNNVETLAAAAAIVLHGGHWFRGAGTWQSRGSKILSISGDCARPGIYEYPFGVTIHDILNDCGAEHTQAVQVGGPSGRLVDASHFEHRIAFEDLATGGSLMIFDDSRDLLQVIRNFTHFFAHESCGFCTPCRVGTMLLKNGMDKVCSGHATAHDLDELKSTAALVSRRSHCGLGITAPNPIRDGLKNFPQLFEQRLLHQKMEPEFDLDAALEEARQIAQRDDAEAHL
;
A
#
# COMPACT_ATOMS: atom_id res chain seq x y z
N MET A 1 -4.62 29.24 -6.41
CA MET A 1 -4.74 28.83 -5.01
C MET A 1 -5.02 27.34 -5.03
N SER A 2 -4.26 26.52 -4.30
CA SER A 2 -4.64 25.11 -4.11
C SER A 2 -5.98 25.06 -3.38
N PRO A 3 -6.91 24.16 -3.75
CA PRO A 3 -8.18 24.04 -3.03
C PRO A 3 -7.88 23.70 -1.56
N ARG A 4 -8.71 24.22 -0.65
CA ARG A 4 -8.64 23.82 0.75
C ARG A 4 -9.03 22.35 0.85
N PRO A 5 -8.49 21.56 1.80
CA PRO A 5 -8.85 20.14 1.93
C PRO A 5 -10.38 19.92 2.01
N SER A 6 -11.11 20.82 2.66
CA SER A 6 -12.58 20.78 2.74
C SER A 6 -13.32 21.02 1.41
N GLU A 7 -12.62 21.52 0.39
CA GLU A 7 -13.14 21.75 -0.96
C GLU A 7 -12.65 20.69 -1.95
N HIS A 8 -11.89 19.68 -1.48
CA HIS A 8 -11.36 18.61 -2.31
C HIS A 8 -12.44 17.56 -2.59
N LEU A 9 -12.48 17.05 -3.83
CA LEU A 9 -13.50 16.09 -4.27
C LEU A 9 -13.58 14.85 -3.37
N LEU A 10 -12.45 14.23 -3.02
CA LEU A 10 -12.45 13.05 -2.14
C LEU A 10 -13.05 13.37 -0.77
N HIS A 11 -12.77 14.55 -0.22
CA HIS A 11 -13.36 14.97 1.06
C HIS A 11 -14.89 15.11 0.99
N LEU A 12 -15.40 15.70 -0.09
CA LEU A 12 -16.84 15.83 -0.30
C LEU A 12 -17.50 14.46 -0.49
N LEU A 13 -16.88 13.57 -1.26
CA LEU A 13 -17.38 12.21 -1.45
C LEU A 13 -17.40 11.44 -0.13
N HIS A 14 -16.32 11.48 0.67
CA HIS A 14 -16.30 10.90 2.03
C HIS A 14 -17.42 11.46 2.92
N THR A 15 -17.66 12.76 2.87
CA THR A 15 -18.71 13.40 3.67
C THR A 15 -20.08 12.88 3.28
N HIS A 16 -20.41 12.80 1.99
CA HIS A 16 -21.66 12.26 1.50
C HIS A 16 -21.82 10.76 1.82
N GLN A 17 -20.77 9.96 1.58
CA GLN A 17 -20.75 8.53 1.90
C GLN A 17 -21.07 8.26 3.38
N ARG A 18 -20.43 9.01 4.29
CA ARG A 18 -20.65 8.85 5.74
C ARG A 18 -22.03 9.31 6.21
N GLN A 19 -22.56 10.37 5.59
CA GLN A 19 -23.86 10.91 6.01
C GLN A 19 -25.05 10.11 5.48
N ARG A 20 -24.93 9.53 4.28
CA ARG A 20 -26.03 8.88 3.57
C ARG A 20 -25.78 7.39 3.28
N HIS A 21 -24.58 6.89 3.62
CA HIS A 21 -24.12 5.53 3.34
C HIS A 21 -23.97 5.18 1.85
N PHE A 22 -24.08 6.18 0.94
CA PHE A 22 -23.82 6.04 -0.49
C PHE A 22 -23.72 7.40 -1.18
N ILE A 23 -23.20 7.41 -2.40
CA ILE A 23 -23.12 8.60 -3.26
C ILE A 23 -24.31 8.57 -4.23
N SER A 24 -25.34 9.39 -3.97
CA SER A 24 -26.53 9.49 -4.82
C SER A 24 -26.24 10.29 -6.10
N ASP A 25 -27.14 10.17 -7.11
CA ASP A 25 -27.08 11.01 -8.32
C ASP A 25 -27.18 12.50 -7.98
N GLN A 26 -28.01 12.85 -6.99
CA GLN A 26 -28.12 14.23 -6.55
C GLN A 26 -26.82 14.73 -5.91
N ALA A 27 -26.14 13.92 -5.09
CA ALA A 27 -24.84 14.26 -4.52
C ALA A 27 -23.81 14.55 -5.61
N ILE A 28 -23.77 13.74 -6.67
CA ILE A 28 -22.87 13.97 -7.83
C ILE A 28 -23.17 15.31 -8.52
N ILE A 29 -24.44 15.65 -8.73
CA ILE A 29 -24.86 16.91 -9.33
C ILE A 29 -24.44 18.10 -8.46
N ASP A 30 -24.67 17.99 -7.15
CA ASP A 30 -24.35 19.04 -6.17
C ASP A 30 -22.83 19.29 -6.12
N ILE A 31 -22.02 18.21 -6.01
CA ILE A 31 -20.56 18.27 -6.00
C ILE A 31 -20.04 18.84 -7.34
N ALA A 32 -20.56 18.38 -8.47
CA ALA A 32 -20.18 18.86 -9.80
C ALA A 32 -20.41 20.39 -9.92
N SER A 33 -21.55 20.88 -9.41
CA SER A 33 -21.87 22.30 -9.37
C SER A 33 -20.94 23.09 -8.43
N GLN A 34 -20.67 22.55 -7.23
CA GLN A 34 -19.83 23.18 -6.21
C GLN A 34 -18.38 23.33 -6.69
N LEU A 35 -17.81 22.26 -7.24
CA LEU A 35 -16.41 22.22 -7.69
C LEU A 35 -16.22 22.73 -9.13
N LYS A 36 -17.31 22.95 -9.87
CA LYS A 36 -17.29 23.29 -11.30
C LYS A 36 -16.57 22.23 -12.15
N LEU A 37 -16.74 20.97 -11.77
CA LEU A 37 -16.19 19.82 -12.47
C LEU A 37 -17.27 19.12 -13.31
N PRO A 38 -16.90 18.45 -14.42
CA PRO A 38 -17.84 17.63 -15.18
C PRO A 38 -18.42 16.50 -14.33
N ARG A 39 -19.74 16.23 -14.45
CA ARG A 39 -20.38 15.12 -13.77
C ARG A 39 -19.66 13.78 -14.03
N ALA A 40 -19.26 13.52 -15.26
CA ALA A 40 -18.53 12.30 -15.63
C ALA A 40 -17.21 12.12 -14.86
N GLN A 41 -16.53 13.21 -14.48
CA GLN A 41 -15.33 13.15 -13.65
C GLN A 41 -15.66 12.70 -12.23
N ILE A 42 -16.73 13.24 -11.64
CA ILE A 42 -17.17 12.85 -10.29
C ILE A 42 -17.58 11.36 -10.28
N GLU A 43 -18.33 10.93 -11.30
CA GLU A 43 -18.72 9.52 -11.46
C GLU A 43 -17.50 8.61 -11.60
N ALA A 44 -16.55 8.96 -12.46
CA ALA A 44 -15.32 8.18 -12.65
C ALA A 44 -14.49 8.07 -11.36
N VAL A 45 -14.38 9.14 -10.57
CA VAL A 45 -13.70 9.11 -9.26
C VAL A 45 -14.49 8.25 -8.27
N THR A 46 -15.82 8.39 -8.22
CA THR A 46 -16.66 7.62 -7.30
C THR A 46 -16.57 6.11 -7.57
N GLU A 47 -16.49 5.70 -8.83
CA GLU A 47 -16.43 4.27 -9.19
C GLU A 47 -15.00 3.69 -9.13
N PHE A 48 -13.99 4.54 -9.18
CA PHE A 48 -12.59 4.10 -9.10
C PHE A 48 -12.17 3.68 -7.69
N TYR A 49 -12.66 4.36 -6.67
CA TYR A 49 -12.23 4.15 -5.28
C TYR A 49 -13.18 3.21 -4.53
N SER A 50 -12.64 2.15 -3.93
CA SER A 50 -13.42 1.08 -3.29
C SER A 50 -14.25 1.52 -2.06
N PHE A 51 -13.88 2.64 -1.43
CA PHE A 51 -14.62 3.16 -0.26
C PHE A 51 -15.90 3.91 -0.63
N PHE A 52 -16.07 4.26 -1.90
CA PHE A 52 -17.30 4.90 -2.35
C PHE A 52 -18.27 3.89 -2.95
N SER A 53 -19.55 4.09 -2.70
CA SER A 53 -20.63 3.24 -3.21
C SER A 53 -21.75 4.07 -3.82
N ARG A 54 -22.19 3.68 -5.02
CA ARG A 54 -23.39 4.21 -5.66
C ARG A 54 -24.67 3.52 -5.14
N LYS A 55 -24.53 2.39 -4.47
CA LYS A 55 -25.62 1.64 -3.85
C LYS A 55 -25.65 1.91 -2.35
N PRO A 56 -26.83 2.02 -1.75
CA PRO A 56 -26.96 2.17 -0.30
C PRO A 56 -26.22 1.05 0.43
N ARG A 57 -25.34 1.41 1.37
CA ARG A 57 -24.74 0.52 2.34
C ARG A 57 -25.51 0.53 3.65
N GLY A 58 -25.27 -0.44 4.50
CA GLY A 58 -25.91 -0.54 5.80
C GLY A 58 -25.45 0.56 6.76
N LYS A 59 -26.25 0.79 7.81
CA LYS A 59 -25.88 1.65 8.94
C LYS A 59 -24.54 1.21 9.56
N PHE A 60 -24.31 -0.11 9.66
CA PHE A 60 -23.02 -0.71 9.97
C PHE A 60 -22.39 -1.22 8.67
N ASP A 61 -21.43 -0.48 8.15
CA ASP A 61 -20.65 -0.89 6.97
C ASP A 61 -19.37 -1.56 7.45
N ILE A 62 -19.24 -2.86 7.20
CA ILE A 62 -18.18 -3.71 7.75
C ILE A 62 -17.30 -4.25 6.63
N LEU A 63 -16.02 -3.91 6.67
CA LEU A 63 -15.00 -4.32 5.71
C LEU A 63 -14.00 -5.25 6.40
N PHE A 64 -14.08 -6.57 6.15
CA PHE A 64 -13.14 -7.54 6.71
C PHE A 64 -11.81 -7.53 5.97
N SER A 65 -10.70 -7.58 6.72
CA SER A 65 -9.37 -7.74 6.13
C SER A 65 -9.18 -9.15 5.57
N ASN A 66 -8.81 -9.23 4.29
CA ASN A 66 -8.45 -10.48 3.58
C ASN A 66 -6.93 -10.63 3.43
N CYS A 67 -6.16 -10.10 4.37
CA CYS A 67 -4.70 -10.20 4.38
C CYS A 67 -4.26 -11.63 4.69
N THR A 68 -3.35 -12.19 3.90
CA THR A 68 -2.85 -13.57 4.08
C THR A 68 -2.17 -13.82 5.42
N SER A 69 -1.59 -12.79 6.05
CA SER A 69 -0.89 -12.93 7.31
C SER A 69 -1.79 -12.92 8.55
N CYS A 70 -2.97 -12.29 8.46
CA CYS A 70 -3.85 -12.09 9.61
C CYS A 70 -5.35 -12.20 9.31
N GLY A 71 -5.75 -12.24 8.04
CA GLY A 71 -7.15 -12.30 7.65
C GLY A 71 -7.76 -13.68 7.92
N ASP A 72 -9.00 -13.68 8.37
CA ASP A 72 -9.80 -14.89 8.54
C ASP A 72 -11.23 -14.65 8.04
N LEU A 73 -11.46 -15.01 6.77
CA LEU A 73 -12.78 -14.88 6.16
C LEU A 73 -13.82 -15.88 6.70
N THR A 74 -13.40 -16.89 7.48
CA THR A 74 -14.36 -17.79 8.14
C THR A 74 -15.16 -17.03 9.22
N LEU A 75 -14.51 -16.06 9.90
CA LEU A 75 -15.16 -15.16 10.85
C LEU A 75 -16.15 -14.21 10.16
N MET A 76 -15.83 -13.76 8.94
CA MET A 76 -16.77 -12.98 8.13
C MET A 76 -17.99 -13.84 7.78
N GLN A 77 -17.79 -15.09 7.35
CA GLN A 77 -18.90 -16.00 7.04
C GLN A 77 -19.73 -16.31 8.29
N GLU A 78 -19.11 -16.50 9.44
CA GLU A 78 -19.81 -16.68 10.72
C GLU A 78 -20.71 -15.47 11.04
N LEU A 79 -20.22 -14.25 10.82
CA LEU A 79 -21.02 -13.04 10.99
C LEU A 79 -22.16 -12.95 9.96
N CYS A 80 -21.91 -13.33 8.71
CA CYS A 80 -22.94 -13.42 7.67
C CYS A 80 -24.08 -14.35 8.08
N ASP A 81 -23.74 -15.54 8.59
CA ASP A 81 -24.71 -16.54 9.01
C ASP A 81 -25.55 -16.04 10.19
N LYS A 82 -24.92 -15.42 11.21
CA LYS A 82 -25.61 -14.85 12.38
C LYS A 82 -26.55 -13.70 12.02
N LEU A 83 -26.20 -12.88 11.04
CA LEU A 83 -27.01 -11.72 10.61
C LEU A 83 -27.93 -12.04 9.43
N SER A 84 -27.95 -13.29 8.95
CA SER A 84 -28.76 -13.74 7.81
C SER A 84 -28.53 -12.88 6.55
N ILE A 85 -27.26 -12.56 6.24
CA ILE A 85 -26.84 -11.78 5.08
C ILE A 85 -25.83 -12.58 4.26
N LYS A 86 -25.73 -12.32 2.95
CA LYS A 86 -24.64 -12.86 2.12
C LYS A 86 -23.47 -11.89 2.08
N ALA A 87 -22.27 -12.44 1.92
CA ALA A 87 -21.07 -11.64 1.69
C ALA A 87 -21.24 -10.72 0.47
N CYS A 88 -20.68 -9.51 0.53
CA CYS A 88 -20.77 -8.48 -0.50
C CYS A 88 -22.19 -7.93 -0.75
N GLU A 89 -23.12 -8.09 0.21
CA GLU A 89 -24.47 -7.56 0.14
C GLU A 89 -24.77 -6.56 1.28
N THR A 90 -25.83 -5.80 1.10
CA THR A 90 -26.50 -5.02 2.15
C THR A 90 -27.77 -5.73 2.55
N ARG A 91 -27.99 -5.93 3.85
CA ARG A 91 -29.23 -6.54 4.37
C ARG A 91 -30.44 -5.69 3.97
N CYS A 92 -31.58 -6.34 3.68
CA CYS A 92 -32.77 -5.68 3.11
C CYS A 92 -33.35 -4.59 4.00
N ASP A 93 -33.11 -4.63 5.31
CA ASP A 93 -33.51 -3.59 6.27
C ASP A 93 -32.58 -2.39 6.32
N GLY A 94 -31.44 -2.43 5.58
CA GLY A 94 -30.43 -1.37 5.57
C GLY A 94 -29.60 -1.29 6.84
N GLN A 95 -29.63 -2.28 7.73
CA GLN A 95 -28.93 -2.25 9.01
C GLN A 95 -27.43 -2.52 8.83
N VAL A 96 -27.06 -3.48 7.98
CA VAL A 96 -25.65 -3.91 7.84
C VAL A 96 -25.25 -4.21 6.41
N SER A 97 -24.02 -3.88 6.06
CA SER A 97 -23.31 -4.33 4.87
C SER A 97 -22.04 -5.06 5.27
N LEU A 98 -21.73 -6.17 4.58
CA LEU A 98 -20.55 -6.98 4.81
C LEU A 98 -19.81 -7.20 3.49
N THR A 99 -18.52 -6.85 3.46
CA THR A 99 -17.62 -7.16 2.34
C THR A 99 -16.21 -7.38 2.86
N ASP A 100 -15.31 -7.86 2.00
CA ASP A 100 -13.89 -7.95 2.30
C ASP A 100 -13.09 -6.86 1.59
N ILE A 101 -11.91 -6.60 2.13
CA ILE A 101 -10.91 -5.64 1.63
C ILE A 101 -9.53 -6.25 1.80
N SER A 102 -8.57 -5.87 0.96
CA SER A 102 -7.25 -6.50 0.90
C SER A 102 -6.49 -6.47 2.22
N CYS A 103 -6.30 -5.29 2.79
CA CYS A 103 -5.59 -5.11 4.07
C CYS A 103 -5.91 -3.75 4.69
N ILE A 104 -6.20 -3.74 5.98
CA ILE A 104 -6.50 -2.51 6.75
C ILE A 104 -5.32 -2.01 7.59
N GLY A 105 -4.14 -2.63 7.48
CA GLY A 105 -2.94 -2.24 8.21
C GLY A 105 -2.92 -2.66 9.69
N MET A 106 -3.67 -3.72 10.06
CA MET A 106 -3.74 -4.29 11.42
C MET A 106 -3.15 -5.70 11.48
N CYS A 107 -2.12 -5.97 10.65
CA CYS A 107 -1.59 -7.33 10.48
C CYS A 107 -0.86 -7.87 11.72
N ASP A 108 -0.51 -7.03 12.66
CA ASP A 108 0.06 -7.37 13.97
C ASP A 108 -1.01 -7.65 15.06
N HIS A 109 -2.29 -7.46 14.73
CA HIS A 109 -3.42 -7.60 15.69
C HIS A 109 -4.33 -8.80 15.39
N GLY A 110 -3.95 -9.66 14.44
CA GLY A 110 -4.76 -10.80 14.02
C GLY A 110 -5.95 -10.40 13.14
N ALA A 111 -6.98 -11.24 13.11
CA ALA A 111 -8.16 -11.00 12.29
C ALA A 111 -8.82 -9.65 12.64
N SER A 112 -9.15 -8.87 11.62
CA SER A 112 -9.56 -7.48 11.80
C SER A 112 -10.52 -7.01 10.71
N ALA A 113 -11.31 -5.98 11.03
CA ALA A 113 -12.25 -5.33 10.13
C ALA A 113 -12.32 -3.83 10.37
N LEU A 114 -12.79 -3.07 9.39
CA LEU A 114 -13.27 -1.70 9.61
C LEU A 114 -14.78 -1.73 9.82
N VAL A 115 -15.25 -1.05 10.84
CA VAL A 115 -16.68 -0.81 11.08
C VAL A 115 -16.91 0.70 11.02
N ASN A 116 -17.56 1.18 9.98
CA ASN A 116 -17.77 2.62 9.74
C ASN A 116 -16.47 3.44 9.89
N ASP A 117 -15.42 3.05 9.17
CA ASP A 117 -14.07 3.65 9.19
C ASP A 117 -13.27 3.47 10.50
N ARG A 118 -13.79 2.74 11.51
CA ARG A 118 -13.05 2.46 12.76
C ARG A 118 -12.50 1.04 12.74
N PRO A 119 -11.20 0.85 12.97
CA PRO A 119 -10.60 -0.48 12.99
C PRO A 119 -11.03 -1.26 14.23
N LEU A 120 -11.46 -2.47 14.01
CA LEU A 120 -11.79 -3.48 15.00
C LEU A 120 -10.86 -4.67 14.78
N HIS A 121 -10.13 -5.09 15.79
CA HIS A 121 -9.09 -6.09 15.67
C HIS A 121 -9.23 -7.26 16.66
N SER A 122 -8.34 -8.25 16.56
CA SER A 122 -8.35 -9.46 17.40
C SER A 122 -9.72 -10.15 17.39
N LEU A 123 -10.30 -10.26 16.19
CA LEU A 123 -11.60 -10.90 16.01
C LEU A 123 -11.49 -12.40 16.26
N ASP A 124 -12.46 -12.94 16.99
CA ASP A 124 -12.68 -14.36 17.21
C ASP A 124 -14.19 -14.64 17.20
N SER A 125 -14.60 -15.88 17.22
CA SER A 125 -16.02 -16.29 17.22
C SER A 125 -16.82 -15.67 18.37
N LYS A 126 -16.18 -15.39 19.53
CA LYS A 126 -16.83 -14.75 20.66
C LYS A 126 -17.15 -13.28 20.33
N ARG A 127 -16.16 -12.53 19.83
CA ARG A 127 -16.36 -11.13 19.38
C ARG A 127 -17.35 -11.05 18.23
N ILE A 128 -17.30 -11.96 17.27
CA ILE A 128 -18.27 -12.04 16.17
C ILE A 128 -19.69 -12.22 16.71
N THR A 129 -19.89 -13.08 17.70
CA THR A 129 -21.19 -13.26 18.35
C THR A 129 -21.67 -11.98 19.06
N GLN A 130 -20.77 -11.29 19.75
CA GLN A 130 -21.09 -10.02 20.41
C GLN A 130 -21.38 -8.91 19.39
N MET A 131 -20.60 -8.83 18.29
CA MET A 131 -20.87 -7.90 17.19
C MET A 131 -22.27 -8.10 16.61
N ALA A 132 -22.64 -9.34 16.30
CA ALA A 132 -23.97 -9.65 15.78
C ALA A 132 -25.07 -9.16 16.73
N ALA A 133 -24.93 -9.41 18.04
CA ALA A 133 -25.89 -8.95 19.04
C ALA A 133 -26.00 -7.42 19.13
N LEU A 134 -24.86 -6.69 19.05
CA LEU A 134 -24.85 -5.23 19.06
C LEU A 134 -25.48 -4.63 17.80
N ILE A 135 -25.25 -5.25 16.64
CA ILE A 135 -25.85 -4.85 15.36
C ILE A 135 -27.37 -5.08 15.39
N GLU A 136 -27.83 -6.27 15.84
CA GLU A 136 -29.28 -6.58 15.94
C GLU A 136 -30.00 -5.69 16.96
N ALA A 137 -29.31 -5.29 18.03
CA ALA A 137 -29.82 -4.34 19.01
C ALA A 137 -29.76 -2.88 18.55
N ASP A 138 -29.30 -2.61 17.35
CA ASP A 138 -29.06 -1.26 16.79
C ASP A 138 -28.20 -0.35 17.70
N THR A 139 -27.26 -0.96 18.44
CA THR A 139 -26.40 -0.26 19.39
C THR A 139 -25.44 0.67 18.65
N PRO A 140 -25.45 1.99 18.94
CA PRO A 140 -24.51 2.92 18.31
C PRO A 140 -23.06 2.51 18.51
N LEU A 141 -22.20 2.72 17.50
CA LEU A 141 -20.80 2.28 17.52
C LEU A 141 -20.00 2.86 18.70
N ASP A 142 -20.33 4.07 19.15
CA ASP A 142 -19.70 4.70 20.31
C ASP A 142 -20.06 4.05 21.65
N ALA A 143 -21.08 3.22 21.69
CA ALA A 143 -21.48 2.42 22.84
C ALA A 143 -20.93 0.98 22.81
N TRP A 144 -20.17 0.62 21.76
CA TRP A 144 -19.44 -0.65 21.72
C TRP A 144 -18.26 -0.60 22.69
N PRO A 145 -17.75 -1.75 23.17
CA PRO A 145 -16.62 -1.79 24.10
C PRO A 145 -15.42 -0.99 23.57
N ALA A 146 -14.96 0.01 24.34
CA ALA A 146 -13.90 0.93 23.91
C ALA A 146 -12.57 0.20 23.61
N GLU A 147 -12.27 -0.84 24.39
CA GLU A 147 -11.08 -1.68 24.25
C GLU A 147 -10.99 -2.44 22.91
N TRP A 148 -12.11 -2.54 22.18
CA TRP A 148 -12.10 -3.16 20.84
C TRP A 148 -11.46 -2.28 19.77
N PHE A 149 -11.40 -0.97 20.04
CA PHE A 149 -10.89 0.05 19.12
C PHE A 149 -9.53 0.63 19.55
N GLU A 150 -9.01 0.19 20.70
CA GLU A 150 -7.68 0.57 21.16
C GLU A 150 -6.63 -0.19 20.35
N ILE A 151 -5.69 0.55 19.73
CA ILE A 151 -4.65 -0.01 18.88
C ILE A 151 -3.32 0.10 19.61
N ASP A 152 -2.71 -1.04 19.88
CA ASP A 152 -1.35 -1.10 20.40
C ASP A 152 -0.34 -1.07 19.24
N ASP A 153 0.80 -0.42 19.42
CA ASP A 153 1.78 -0.26 18.34
C ASP A 153 2.74 -1.45 18.22
N HIS A 154 2.68 -2.43 19.12
CA HIS A 154 3.47 -3.66 19.13
C HIS A 154 4.93 -3.47 18.71
N VAL A 155 5.62 -2.44 19.27
CA VAL A 155 7.04 -2.21 19.00
C VAL A 155 7.87 -3.25 19.74
N GLN A 156 8.48 -4.16 19.00
CA GLN A 156 9.25 -5.29 19.52
C GLN A 156 10.76 -5.01 19.56
N ARG A 157 11.25 -4.20 18.61
CA ARG A 157 12.66 -3.83 18.52
C ARG A 157 12.83 -2.41 18.02
N THR A 158 13.65 -1.65 18.71
CA THR A 158 14.06 -0.30 18.29
C THR A 158 15.54 -0.27 17.94
N ASP A 159 15.90 0.61 17.02
CA ASP A 159 17.29 0.89 16.65
C ASP A 159 17.41 2.40 16.41
N LEU A 160 18.01 2.82 15.33
CA LEU A 160 18.43 4.17 15.02
C LEU A 160 17.32 5.24 15.11
N LEU A 161 16.16 4.99 14.46
CA LEU A 161 15.07 5.97 14.38
C LEU A 161 14.11 5.88 15.57
N LEU A 162 13.74 4.66 15.95
CA LEU A 162 12.72 4.44 16.98
C LEU A 162 13.27 4.55 18.40
N SER A 163 14.58 4.36 18.62
CA SER A 163 15.21 4.52 19.93
C SER A 163 15.60 5.95 20.27
N THR A 164 15.67 6.81 19.25
CA THR A 164 16.17 8.17 19.43
C THR A 164 15.02 9.14 19.74
N PRO A 165 15.02 9.81 20.88
CA PRO A 165 14.01 10.81 21.19
C PRO A 165 14.02 11.94 20.16
N PHE A 166 12.83 12.38 19.75
CA PHE A 166 12.66 13.47 18.80
C PHE A 166 11.71 14.52 19.37
N GLU A 167 12.25 15.70 19.66
CA GLU A 167 11.47 16.84 20.17
C GLU A 167 11.02 17.73 19.03
N ALA A 168 9.76 18.19 19.08
CA ALA A 168 9.19 19.07 18.08
C ALA A 168 9.99 20.38 17.95
N GLY A 169 10.44 20.70 16.73
CA GLY A 169 11.25 21.89 16.43
C GLY A 169 12.77 21.65 16.48
N SER A 170 13.24 20.55 17.04
CA SER A 170 14.68 20.32 17.25
C SER A 170 15.49 20.30 15.95
N ALA A 171 15.04 19.60 14.91
CA ALA A 171 15.72 19.59 13.63
C ALA A 171 15.57 20.93 12.88
N LEU A 172 14.46 21.65 13.08
CA LEU A 172 14.25 22.96 12.47
C LEU A 172 15.14 24.05 13.06
N GLN A 173 15.50 23.95 14.35
CA GLN A 173 16.48 24.87 14.95
C GLN A 173 17.86 24.73 14.31
N ILE A 174 18.27 23.50 13.99
CA ILE A 174 19.52 23.25 13.25
C ILE A 174 19.39 23.78 11.81
N LEU A 175 18.26 23.51 11.14
CA LEU A 175 17.95 24.01 9.81
C LEU A 175 18.05 25.54 9.74
N ALA A 176 17.64 26.26 10.78
CA ALA A 176 17.74 27.71 10.83
C ALA A 176 19.16 28.25 10.91
N GLN A 177 20.10 27.45 11.42
CA GLN A 177 21.51 27.85 11.58
C GLN A 177 22.39 27.45 10.39
N GLU A 178 21.89 26.62 9.49
CA GLU A 178 22.66 26.07 8.36
C GLU A 178 22.20 26.64 7.01
N SER A 179 23.12 26.63 6.06
CA SER A 179 22.75 26.90 4.68
C SER A 179 21.96 25.73 4.08
N ILE A 180 21.09 26.02 3.11
CA ILE A 180 20.32 25.02 2.38
C ILE A 180 21.23 23.93 1.76
N ASP A 181 22.37 24.36 1.23
CA ASP A 181 23.32 23.44 0.60
C ASP A 181 24.01 22.52 1.63
N ALA A 182 24.32 23.04 2.83
CA ALA A 182 24.87 22.22 3.92
C ALA A 182 23.85 21.17 4.39
N THR A 183 22.59 21.53 4.53
CA THR A 183 21.52 20.59 4.90
C THR A 183 21.33 19.52 3.82
N LEU A 184 21.28 19.90 2.55
CA LEU A 184 21.18 18.94 1.44
C LEU A 184 22.40 18.00 1.40
N GLU A 185 23.60 18.52 1.67
CA GLU A 185 24.84 17.74 1.72
C GLU A 185 24.82 16.72 2.88
N LYS A 186 24.26 17.06 4.05
CA LYS A 186 24.07 16.09 5.14
C LYS A 186 23.23 14.90 4.69
N ILE A 187 22.09 15.15 4.01
CA ILE A 187 21.22 14.10 3.47
C ILE A 187 21.96 13.28 2.41
N ARG A 188 22.73 13.95 1.53
CA ARG A 188 23.55 13.30 0.50
C ARG A 188 24.63 12.42 1.12
N TYR A 189 25.35 12.93 2.12
CA TYR A 189 26.42 12.22 2.80
C TYR A 189 25.87 11.00 3.58
N ALA A 190 24.71 11.13 4.23
CA ALA A 190 24.03 10.03 4.89
C ALA A 190 23.64 8.90 3.93
N ASP A 191 23.62 9.18 2.62
CA ASP A 191 23.16 8.27 1.56
C ASP A 191 21.74 7.75 1.82
N LEU A 192 20.84 8.65 2.26
CA LEU A 192 19.46 8.32 2.50
C LEU A 192 18.78 7.95 1.18
N ARG A 193 18.28 6.71 1.12
CA ARG A 193 17.48 6.18 0.01
C ARG A 193 16.03 6.06 0.44
N GLY A 194 15.09 6.22 -0.52
CA GLY A 194 13.65 6.11 -0.28
C GLY A 194 13.27 4.81 0.43
N ARG A 195 12.45 4.90 1.48
CA ARG A 195 12.02 3.79 2.35
C ARG A 195 10.73 3.11 1.92
N GLY A 196 10.09 3.61 0.85
CA GLY A 196 8.86 3.02 0.30
C GLY A 196 9.06 1.87 -0.70
N GLY A 197 10.29 1.32 -0.83
CA GLY A 197 10.61 0.15 -1.66
C GLY A 197 11.59 0.44 -2.79
N ALA A 198 11.38 1.47 -3.62
CA ALA A 198 12.20 1.75 -4.81
C ALA A 198 13.63 2.20 -4.53
N GLY A 199 13.94 2.69 -3.33
CA GLY A 199 15.30 3.00 -2.90
C GLY A 199 16.02 4.12 -3.68
N PHE A 200 15.31 5.05 -4.33
CA PHE A 200 15.94 6.16 -5.02
C PHE A 200 16.59 7.15 -4.03
N SER A 201 17.73 7.74 -4.39
CA SER A 201 18.46 8.69 -3.53
C SER A 201 17.59 9.92 -3.22
N THR A 202 17.34 10.17 -1.93
CA THR A 202 16.52 11.29 -1.44
C THR A 202 17.15 12.62 -1.79
N ALA A 203 18.45 12.78 -1.55
CA ALA A 203 19.17 14.01 -1.88
C ALA A 203 19.14 14.33 -3.39
N LYS A 204 19.29 13.32 -4.26
CA LYS A 204 19.20 13.51 -5.72
C LYS A 204 17.76 13.92 -6.12
N LYS A 205 16.73 13.28 -5.54
CA LYS A 205 15.33 13.62 -5.79
C LYS A 205 15.05 15.09 -5.44
N TRP A 206 15.48 15.54 -4.26
CA TRP A 206 15.30 16.92 -3.80
C TRP A 206 16.08 17.92 -4.65
N LYS A 207 17.34 17.57 -5.01
CA LYS A 207 18.15 18.39 -5.91
C LYS A 207 17.49 18.57 -7.28
N PHE A 208 17.04 17.50 -7.92
CA PHE A 208 16.36 17.58 -9.21
C PHE A 208 15.11 18.46 -9.17
N CYS A 209 14.29 18.34 -8.11
CA CYS A 209 13.13 19.20 -7.94
C CYS A 209 13.52 20.67 -7.74
N ARG A 210 14.56 20.94 -6.95
CA ARG A 210 15.08 22.31 -6.72
C ARG A 210 15.60 22.95 -8.00
N GLU A 211 16.27 22.20 -8.85
CA GLU A 211 16.89 22.66 -10.11
C GLU A 211 15.90 22.71 -11.28
N SER A 212 14.71 22.13 -11.12
CA SER A 212 13.66 22.19 -12.15
C SER A 212 13.10 23.59 -12.29
N GLU A 213 12.72 23.97 -13.52
CA GLU A 213 12.09 25.26 -13.84
C GLU A 213 10.75 25.43 -13.13
N GLY A 214 10.45 26.65 -12.71
CA GLY A 214 9.19 27.05 -12.07
C GLY A 214 9.39 27.68 -10.70
N GLU A 215 8.47 28.58 -10.34
CA GLU A 215 8.50 29.30 -9.07
C GLU A 215 7.81 28.53 -7.94
N THR A 216 6.79 27.74 -8.28
CA THR A 216 5.99 26.97 -7.32
C THR A 216 6.44 25.51 -7.30
N ARG A 217 6.66 24.99 -6.09
CA ARG A 217 7.00 23.59 -5.85
C ARG A 217 6.17 23.02 -4.72
N TYR A 218 6.02 21.69 -4.68
CA TYR A 218 5.23 21.00 -3.67
C TYR A 218 6.01 19.86 -3.01
N VAL A 219 5.68 19.62 -1.73
CA VAL A 219 6.14 18.46 -0.97
C VAL A 219 4.93 17.57 -0.68
N ILE A 220 5.03 16.29 -1.00
CA ILE A 220 3.99 15.32 -0.70
C ILE A 220 4.59 14.21 0.17
N CYS A 221 3.99 13.99 1.33
CA CYS A 221 4.19 12.81 2.14
C CYS A 221 3.25 11.71 1.64
N ASN A 222 3.82 10.65 1.09
CA ASN A 222 3.09 9.47 0.72
C ASN A 222 2.86 8.61 1.97
N ALA A 223 1.67 8.71 2.54
CA ALA A 223 1.16 7.94 3.65
C ALA A 223 0.05 6.94 3.19
N ASP A 224 0.09 6.57 1.90
CA ASP A 224 -0.74 5.50 1.32
C ASP A 224 -0.03 4.16 1.48
N GLU A 225 0.03 3.66 2.71
CA GLU A 225 0.64 2.40 3.11
C GLU A 225 -0.25 1.21 2.72
N GLY A 226 -0.46 1.03 1.40
CA GLY A 226 -1.39 0.04 0.86
C GLY A 226 -0.83 -1.35 0.65
N GLU A 227 0.49 -1.56 0.76
CA GLU A 227 1.12 -2.88 0.57
C GLU A 227 0.69 -3.84 1.69
N PRO A 228 0.01 -4.97 1.38
CA PRO A 228 -0.41 -5.91 2.42
C PRO A 228 0.75 -6.36 3.32
N GLY A 229 0.48 -6.45 4.63
CA GLY A 229 1.48 -6.78 5.64
C GLY A 229 2.34 -5.59 6.08
N THR A 230 2.05 -4.36 5.64
CA THR A 230 2.79 -3.16 6.06
C THR A 230 1.94 -2.29 7.00
N PHE A 231 2.53 -1.88 8.13
CA PHE A 231 1.90 -1.00 9.13
C PHE A 231 2.92 -0.14 9.90
N LYS A 232 4.13 0.03 9.37
CA LYS A 232 5.20 0.83 9.97
C LYS A 232 4.93 2.34 9.88
N ASP A 233 4.28 2.80 8.80
CA ASP A 233 3.95 4.22 8.63
C ASP A 233 2.81 4.61 9.58
N ARG A 234 1.91 3.67 9.92
CA ARG A 234 0.95 3.83 11.02
C ARG A 234 1.66 4.21 12.32
N LEU A 235 2.68 3.45 12.75
CA LEU A 235 3.46 3.75 13.95
C LEU A 235 4.10 5.14 13.88
N LEU A 236 4.73 5.47 12.75
CA LEU A 236 5.40 6.77 12.60
C LEU A 236 4.41 7.93 12.66
N LEU A 237 3.21 7.78 12.12
CA LEU A 237 2.17 8.80 12.17
C LEU A 237 1.51 8.90 13.56
N THR A 238 1.48 7.83 14.36
CA THR A 238 0.93 7.86 15.73
C THR A 238 1.94 8.36 16.75
N ARG A 239 3.18 7.88 16.72
CA ARG A 239 4.19 8.15 17.78
C ARG A 239 5.28 9.13 17.37
N HIS A 240 5.55 9.27 16.09
CA HIS A 240 6.68 10.05 15.56
C HIS A 240 6.24 11.08 14.50
N ALA A 241 4.99 11.54 14.54
CA ALA A 241 4.45 12.48 13.55
C ALA A 241 5.28 13.76 13.43
N ASP A 242 5.84 14.26 14.54
CA ASP A 242 6.69 15.45 14.54
C ASP A 242 7.93 15.28 13.65
N SER A 243 8.58 14.14 13.69
CA SER A 243 9.75 13.88 12.82
C SER A 243 9.36 13.84 11.33
N VAL A 244 8.17 13.32 11.01
CA VAL A 244 7.63 13.31 9.64
C VAL A 244 7.36 14.73 9.16
N PHE A 245 6.68 15.55 9.96
CA PHE A 245 6.38 16.94 9.63
C PHE A 245 7.66 17.77 9.46
N GLU A 246 8.66 17.58 10.33
CA GLU A 246 9.95 18.27 10.17
C GLU A 246 10.69 17.83 8.92
N GLY A 247 10.64 16.54 8.56
CA GLY A 247 11.17 16.07 7.29
C GLY A 247 10.52 16.75 6.09
N MET A 248 9.20 17.02 6.15
CA MET A 248 8.50 17.79 5.11
C MET A 248 8.96 19.25 5.08
N VAL A 249 9.10 19.89 6.25
CA VAL A 249 9.58 21.29 6.35
C VAL A 249 11.03 21.42 5.83
N ILE A 250 11.91 20.48 6.18
CA ILE A 250 13.29 20.44 5.68
C ILE A 250 13.32 20.29 4.15
N CYS A 251 12.53 19.36 3.61
CA CYS A 251 12.38 19.21 2.16
C CYS A 251 11.89 20.51 1.53
N ALA A 252 10.85 21.13 2.10
CA ALA A 252 10.28 22.39 1.62
C ALA A 252 11.30 23.54 1.61
N ARG A 253 12.13 23.64 2.64
CA ARG A 253 13.21 24.64 2.70
C ARG A 253 14.23 24.43 1.58
N ILE A 254 14.61 23.16 1.33
CA ILE A 254 15.60 22.82 0.30
C ILE A 254 15.08 23.12 -1.11
N ILE A 255 13.82 22.77 -1.40
CA ILE A 255 13.24 22.95 -2.75
C ILE A 255 12.50 24.28 -2.92
N ASN A 256 12.42 25.10 -1.88
CA ASN A 256 11.64 26.35 -1.85
C ASN A 256 10.14 26.12 -2.12
N ALA A 257 9.53 25.14 -1.45
CA ALA A 257 8.10 24.90 -1.48
C ALA A 257 7.38 25.68 -0.38
N LYS A 258 6.14 26.11 -0.64
CA LYS A 258 5.29 26.79 0.34
C LYS A 258 4.11 25.95 0.82
N GLN A 259 3.82 24.85 0.15
CA GLN A 259 2.69 23.97 0.46
C GLN A 259 3.13 22.51 0.41
N GLY A 260 2.71 21.76 1.42
CA GLY A 260 2.83 20.30 1.48
C GLY A 260 1.48 19.63 1.69
N TYR A 261 1.43 18.34 1.30
CA TYR A 261 0.28 17.49 1.51
C TYR A 261 0.72 16.17 2.14
N ILE A 262 -0.05 15.69 3.11
CA ILE A 262 0.00 14.30 3.55
C ILE A 262 -1.14 13.57 2.87
N TYR A 263 -0.84 12.62 2.00
CA TYR A 263 -1.84 11.74 1.40
C TYR A 263 -1.98 10.51 2.29
N LEU A 264 -3.00 10.52 3.14
CA LEU A 264 -3.28 9.50 4.14
C LEU A 264 -4.24 8.47 3.54
N ARG A 265 -3.91 7.17 3.59
CA ARG A 265 -4.82 6.12 3.11
C ARG A 265 -6.15 6.14 3.88
N GLY A 266 -7.23 5.77 3.18
CA GLY A 266 -8.60 5.81 3.73
C GLY A 266 -8.78 4.97 4.98
N GLU A 267 -8.12 3.80 5.05
CA GLU A 267 -8.15 2.88 6.19
C GLU A 267 -7.57 3.46 7.48
N TYR A 268 -6.72 4.49 7.36
CA TYR A 268 -6.12 5.21 8.52
C TYR A 268 -6.89 6.49 8.87
N ARG A 269 -8.12 6.62 8.41
CA ARG A 269 -8.96 7.78 8.73
C ARG A 269 -9.03 8.08 10.23
N TYR A 270 -9.00 7.07 11.08
CA TYR A 270 -9.03 7.24 12.55
C TYR A 270 -7.83 8.03 13.11
N LEU A 271 -6.75 8.21 12.33
CA LEU A 271 -5.60 9.05 12.69
C LEU A 271 -5.80 10.54 12.35
N LEU A 272 -6.83 10.89 11.55
CA LEU A 272 -6.98 12.23 10.98
C LEU A 272 -7.05 13.32 12.06
N ASP A 273 -7.90 13.12 13.08
CA ASP A 273 -8.13 14.12 14.13
C ASP A 273 -6.87 14.36 14.99
N SER A 274 -6.11 13.31 15.29
CA SER A 274 -4.84 13.41 16.03
C SER A 274 -3.77 14.13 15.21
N LEU A 275 -3.65 13.83 13.94
CA LEU A 275 -2.71 14.50 13.02
C LEU A 275 -3.05 15.97 12.81
N GLU A 276 -4.33 16.32 12.62
CA GLU A 276 -4.78 17.73 12.51
C GLU A 276 -4.54 18.51 13.80
N THR A 277 -4.73 17.84 14.95
CA THR A 277 -4.40 18.44 16.26
C THR A 277 -2.91 18.72 16.37
N ALA A 278 -2.05 17.79 15.97
CA ALA A 278 -0.59 17.96 15.97
C ALA A 278 -0.16 19.09 15.01
N LEU A 279 -0.72 19.16 13.78
CA LEU A 279 -0.45 20.26 12.84
C LEU A 279 -0.89 21.61 13.41
N SER A 280 -2.04 21.67 14.08
CA SER A 280 -2.52 22.90 14.73
C SER A 280 -1.59 23.36 15.85
N ALA A 281 -1.08 22.42 16.68
CA ALA A 281 -0.10 22.72 17.70
C ALA A 281 1.21 23.28 17.10
N ARG A 282 1.69 22.71 15.99
CA ARG A 282 2.88 23.18 15.28
C ARG A 282 2.72 24.57 14.69
N ARG A 283 1.55 24.89 14.14
CA ARG A 283 1.24 26.26 13.65
C ARG A 283 1.30 27.27 14.80
N LYS A 284 0.73 26.93 15.95
CA LYS A 284 0.79 27.78 17.17
C LYS A 284 2.21 27.97 17.70
N ALA A 285 3.07 26.97 17.55
CA ALA A 285 4.47 27.01 17.97
C ALA A 285 5.41 27.68 16.95
N GLY A 286 4.91 28.18 15.81
CA GLY A 286 5.75 28.76 14.75
C GLY A 286 6.62 27.75 14.02
N LEU A 287 6.25 26.47 14.04
CA LEU A 287 6.93 25.37 13.35
C LEU A 287 6.28 25.05 11.99
N LEU A 288 5.16 25.68 11.69
CA LEU A 288 4.44 25.69 10.41
C LEU A 288 3.78 27.05 10.20
N GLY A 289 3.44 27.40 8.97
CA GLY A 289 2.83 28.66 8.58
C GLY A 289 3.86 29.67 8.08
N ASN A 290 3.85 30.88 8.60
CA ASN A 290 4.72 31.97 8.17
C ASN A 290 5.97 32.06 9.04
N ALA A 291 7.10 32.47 8.45
CA ALA A 291 8.38 32.73 9.13
C ALA A 291 8.78 31.59 10.09
N ILE A 292 8.78 30.36 9.60
CA ILE A 292 9.05 29.15 10.39
C ILE A 292 10.36 29.30 11.16
N VAL A 293 10.33 29.01 12.47
CA VAL A 293 11.45 29.17 13.43
C VAL A 293 12.11 30.57 13.37
N GLY A 294 11.33 31.61 13.01
CA GLY A 294 11.78 32.99 12.90
C GLY A 294 12.53 33.34 11.59
N LEU A 295 12.57 32.44 10.62
CA LEU A 295 13.20 32.69 9.32
C LEU A 295 12.26 33.49 8.41
N GLU A 296 12.53 34.78 8.25
CA GLU A 296 11.77 35.65 7.34
C GLU A 296 11.79 35.09 5.90
N GLY A 297 10.61 35.07 5.26
CA GLY A 297 10.42 34.58 3.90
C GLY A 297 10.42 33.05 3.75
N PHE A 298 10.57 32.30 4.85
CA PHE A 298 10.35 30.86 4.85
C PHE A 298 8.96 30.54 5.41
N ASP A 299 8.02 30.37 4.50
CA ASP A 299 6.63 30.02 4.77
C ASP A 299 6.35 28.62 4.20
N PHE A 300 5.76 27.75 5.02
CA PHE A 300 5.33 26.42 4.57
C PHE A 300 4.21 25.91 5.46
N ASP A 301 3.17 25.36 4.87
CA ASP A 301 2.09 24.70 5.60
C ASP A 301 1.77 23.31 5.03
N ILE A 302 1.18 22.49 5.87
CA ILE A 302 0.83 21.09 5.56
C ILE A 302 -0.68 20.93 5.67
N ALA A 303 -1.28 20.29 4.65
CA ALA A 303 -2.67 19.86 4.67
C ALA A 303 -2.74 18.33 4.52
N ILE A 304 -3.77 17.72 5.11
CA ILE A 304 -4.01 16.28 4.99
C ILE A 304 -5.11 16.05 3.95
N VAL A 305 -4.87 15.14 3.02
CA VAL A 305 -5.86 14.64 2.06
C VAL A 305 -6.04 13.15 2.31
N LEU A 306 -7.29 12.74 2.51
CA LEU A 306 -7.65 11.36 2.76
C LEU A 306 -7.85 10.62 1.43
N GLY A 307 -7.15 9.51 1.24
CA GLY A 307 -7.39 8.55 0.17
C GLY A 307 -8.71 7.79 0.37
N ALA A 308 -9.08 6.93 -0.55
CA ALA A 308 -10.37 6.26 -0.53
C ALA A 308 -10.31 4.77 -0.93
N GLY A 309 -9.25 4.07 -0.54
CA GLY A 309 -9.11 2.62 -0.76
C GLY A 309 -8.73 2.27 -2.21
N ALA A 310 -7.51 2.62 -2.62
CA ALA A 310 -6.92 2.20 -3.89
C ALA A 310 -5.40 2.07 -3.74
N TYR A 311 -4.88 0.84 -3.70
CA TYR A 311 -3.45 0.54 -3.55
C TYR A 311 -2.56 1.28 -4.57
N ILE A 312 -3.07 1.45 -5.80
CA ILE A 312 -2.30 2.12 -6.85
C ILE A 312 -1.94 3.57 -6.49
N CYS A 313 -2.67 4.23 -5.59
CA CYS A 313 -2.35 5.58 -5.12
C CYS A 313 -1.07 5.64 -4.28
N GLY A 314 -0.49 4.52 -3.88
CA GLY A 314 0.88 4.44 -3.36
C GLY A 314 1.95 4.74 -4.43
N GLU A 315 1.66 4.63 -5.72
CA GLU A 315 2.53 5.05 -6.82
C GLU A 315 2.51 6.58 -6.94
N GLU A 316 3.70 7.22 -6.99
CA GLU A 316 3.82 8.68 -6.85
C GLU A 316 3.00 9.51 -7.86
N SER A 317 2.85 9.04 -9.10
CA SER A 317 2.09 9.77 -10.12
C SER A 317 0.58 9.50 -10.03
N ALA A 318 0.17 8.31 -9.63
CA ALA A 318 -1.23 8.00 -9.32
C ALA A 318 -1.72 8.77 -8.10
N LEU A 319 -0.89 8.89 -7.06
CA LEU A 319 -1.16 9.74 -5.91
C LEU A 319 -1.38 11.20 -6.33
N ILE A 320 -0.55 11.72 -7.25
CA ILE A 320 -0.70 13.08 -7.78
C ILE A 320 -2.01 13.22 -8.56
N GLU A 321 -2.39 12.25 -9.40
CA GLU A 321 -3.69 12.27 -10.10
C GLU A 321 -4.86 12.30 -9.10
N SER A 322 -4.77 11.53 -8.01
CA SER A 322 -5.75 11.54 -6.92
C SER A 322 -5.84 12.91 -6.23
N LEU A 323 -4.70 13.54 -5.93
CA LEU A 323 -4.65 14.91 -5.40
C LEU A 323 -5.20 15.95 -6.39
N GLU A 324 -5.19 15.66 -7.68
CA GLU A 324 -5.79 16.48 -8.74
C GLU A 324 -7.26 16.12 -9.02
N GLU A 325 -7.91 15.41 -8.08
CA GLU A 325 -9.35 15.10 -8.14
C GLU A 325 -9.74 14.20 -9.32
N LYS A 326 -8.82 13.27 -9.67
CA LYS A 326 -8.98 12.32 -10.76
C LYS A 326 -8.88 10.89 -10.24
N PRO A 327 -9.28 9.88 -11.02
CA PRO A 327 -8.90 8.50 -10.76
C PRO A 327 -7.37 8.36 -10.64
N GLY A 328 -6.88 7.57 -9.70
CA GLY A 328 -5.45 7.36 -9.44
C GLY A 328 -4.76 6.53 -10.52
N ILE A 329 -4.70 7.04 -11.73
CA ILE A 329 -4.07 6.36 -12.87
C ILE A 329 -2.63 6.88 -13.04
N PRO A 330 -1.60 6.01 -12.99
CA PRO A 330 -0.21 6.41 -13.15
C PRO A 330 0.07 7.14 -14.45
N ARG A 331 0.82 8.25 -14.37
CA ARG A 331 1.24 9.06 -15.54
C ARG A 331 2.32 8.36 -16.35
N ILE A 332 2.38 8.68 -17.64
CA ILE A 332 3.50 8.30 -18.50
C ILE A 332 4.72 9.12 -18.09
N ARG A 333 5.84 8.45 -17.89
CA ARG A 333 7.12 9.08 -17.52
C ARG A 333 8.19 8.82 -18.58
N PRO A 334 9.04 9.79 -19.00
CA PRO A 334 9.10 11.18 -18.54
C PRO A 334 7.93 12.03 -19.04
N PRO A 335 7.60 13.20 -18.39
CA PRO A 335 8.32 13.82 -17.28
C PRO A 335 8.07 13.14 -15.93
N PHE A 336 9.07 13.20 -15.04
CA PHE A 336 8.95 12.72 -13.66
C PHE A 336 8.33 13.80 -12.75
N PRO A 337 7.71 13.45 -11.61
CA PRO A 337 7.09 14.41 -10.70
C PRO A 337 8.02 15.53 -10.23
N VAL A 338 9.31 15.25 -10.07
CA VAL A 338 10.31 16.27 -9.71
C VAL A 338 10.44 17.39 -10.74
N THR A 339 9.98 17.16 -11.96
CA THR A 339 9.96 18.17 -13.06
C THR A 339 8.53 18.65 -13.30
N SER A 340 7.55 17.74 -13.35
CA SER A 340 6.14 18.04 -13.65
C SER A 340 5.22 17.11 -12.83
N GLY A 341 4.97 17.49 -11.59
CA GLY A 341 4.13 16.76 -10.63
C GLY A 341 2.77 17.40 -10.43
N TYR A 342 2.42 17.73 -9.19
CA TYR A 342 1.13 18.27 -8.80
C TYR A 342 0.85 19.61 -9.51
N LEU A 343 -0.29 19.69 -10.18
CA LEU A 343 -0.68 20.82 -11.04
C LEU A 343 0.38 21.19 -12.08
N GLY A 344 1.12 20.22 -12.59
CA GLY A 344 2.20 20.41 -13.55
C GLY A 344 3.44 21.11 -12.99
N LYS A 345 3.56 21.22 -11.66
CA LYS A 345 4.69 21.89 -10.98
C LYS A 345 5.67 20.87 -10.42
N PRO A 346 6.98 21.22 -10.29
CA PRO A 346 7.95 20.35 -9.65
C PRO A 346 7.48 19.92 -8.27
N THR A 347 7.50 18.61 -8.02
CA THR A 347 6.93 18.01 -6.81
C THR A 347 7.82 16.90 -6.29
N VAL A 348 8.14 16.93 -5.00
CA VAL A 348 8.77 15.82 -4.29
C VAL A 348 7.69 14.97 -3.64
N VAL A 349 7.68 13.67 -3.93
CA VAL A 349 6.88 12.68 -3.23
C VAL A 349 7.83 11.77 -2.44
N ASN A 350 7.68 11.70 -1.12
CA ASN A 350 8.48 10.82 -0.26
C ASN A 350 7.57 10.03 0.70
N ASN A 351 7.97 8.79 0.99
CA ASN A 351 7.32 7.97 2.00
C ASN A 351 7.53 8.54 3.41
N VAL A 352 6.63 8.25 4.33
CA VAL A 352 6.63 8.67 5.76
C VAL A 352 7.97 8.40 6.44
N GLU A 353 8.49 7.16 6.37
CA GLU A 353 9.77 6.76 6.98
C GLU A 353 10.96 7.53 6.37
N THR A 354 10.92 7.85 5.09
CA THR A 354 11.98 8.64 4.44
C THR A 354 12.05 10.06 5.02
N LEU A 355 10.90 10.68 5.26
CA LEU A 355 10.81 12.03 5.82
C LEU A 355 11.26 12.04 7.28
N ALA A 356 10.80 11.08 8.10
CA ALA A 356 11.25 10.92 9.48
C ALA A 356 12.78 10.73 9.56
N ALA A 357 13.35 9.88 8.71
CA ALA A 357 14.78 9.67 8.64
C ALA A 357 15.54 10.93 8.22
N ALA A 358 15.00 11.73 7.29
CA ALA A 358 15.62 12.99 6.89
C ALA A 358 15.69 14.00 8.05
N ALA A 359 14.62 14.11 8.84
CA ALA A 359 14.62 14.96 10.05
C ALA A 359 15.66 14.50 11.08
N ALA A 360 15.72 13.19 11.35
CA ALA A 360 16.70 12.62 12.26
C ALA A 360 18.16 12.83 11.78
N ILE A 361 18.41 12.74 10.46
CA ILE A 361 19.73 13.01 9.87
C ILE A 361 20.11 14.49 10.05
N VAL A 362 19.19 15.43 9.88
CA VAL A 362 19.48 16.84 10.12
C VAL A 362 19.81 17.08 11.60
N LEU A 363 19.07 16.43 12.51
CA LEU A 363 19.26 16.56 13.95
C LEU A 363 20.58 15.95 14.43
N HIS A 364 20.90 14.72 14.03
CA HIS A 364 22.02 13.95 14.57
C HIS A 364 23.25 13.91 13.65
N GLY A 365 23.10 14.39 12.41
CA GLY A 365 24.18 14.41 11.42
C GLY A 365 24.24 13.16 10.54
N GLY A 366 24.80 13.33 9.33
CA GLY A 366 24.91 12.25 8.36
C GLY A 366 25.82 11.09 8.79
N HIS A 367 26.83 11.35 9.63
CA HIS A 367 27.72 10.30 10.18
C HIS A 367 26.98 9.32 11.08
N TRP A 368 26.09 9.84 11.95
CA TRP A 368 25.23 9.03 12.80
C TRP A 368 24.44 8.00 12.00
N PHE A 369 23.75 8.44 10.96
CA PHE A 369 22.95 7.56 10.11
C PHE A 369 23.82 6.59 9.30
N ARG A 370 24.92 7.08 8.74
CA ARG A 370 25.83 6.29 7.90
C ARG A 370 26.61 5.22 8.67
N GLY A 371 26.70 5.37 10.00
CA GLY A 371 27.36 4.40 10.90
C GLY A 371 26.62 3.05 10.99
N ALA A 372 25.35 3.00 10.59
CA ALA A 372 24.55 1.79 10.55
C ALA A 372 24.34 1.30 9.12
N GLY A 373 24.01 0.00 8.99
CA GLY A 373 23.70 -0.64 7.70
C GLY A 373 24.92 -1.19 6.97
N THR A 374 24.71 -1.56 5.70
CA THR A 374 25.76 -2.10 4.83
C THR A 374 26.50 -0.97 4.09
N TRP A 375 27.51 -1.34 3.28
CA TRP A 375 28.20 -0.38 2.43
C TRP A 375 27.28 0.28 1.38
N GLN A 376 26.31 -0.46 0.81
CA GLN A 376 25.40 0.00 -0.25
C GLN A 376 24.02 0.41 0.28
N SER A 377 23.68 0.01 1.51
CA SER A 377 22.40 0.31 2.16
C SER A 377 22.64 0.90 3.54
N ARG A 378 22.65 2.24 3.63
CA ARG A 378 22.94 2.95 4.86
C ARG A 378 21.73 3.15 5.76
N GLY A 379 21.99 3.23 7.06
CA GLY A 379 20.99 3.45 8.11
C GLY A 379 20.23 2.19 8.47
N SER A 380 19.06 2.39 9.05
CA SER A 380 18.14 1.34 9.46
C SER A 380 16.93 1.23 8.54
N LYS A 381 16.17 0.16 8.74
CA LYS A 381 14.88 -0.10 8.12
C LYS A 381 13.87 -0.55 9.16
N ILE A 382 12.71 0.10 9.18
CA ILE A 382 11.59 -0.33 9.99
C ILE A 382 10.83 -1.41 9.22
N LEU A 383 10.63 -2.56 9.86
CA LEU A 383 9.92 -3.71 9.33
C LEU A 383 8.61 -3.92 10.08
N SER A 384 7.56 -4.21 9.32
CA SER A 384 6.28 -4.72 9.80
C SER A 384 6.32 -6.24 9.66
N ILE A 385 6.41 -6.95 10.79
CA ILE A 385 6.48 -8.41 10.82
C ILE A 385 5.11 -8.96 11.22
N SER A 386 4.58 -9.87 10.42
CA SER A 386 3.27 -10.48 10.61
C SER A 386 3.24 -11.93 10.12
N GLY A 387 2.13 -12.61 10.35
CA GLY A 387 1.97 -14.04 10.01
C GLY A 387 2.32 -14.95 11.17
N ASP A 388 2.88 -16.12 10.86
CA ASP A 388 3.03 -17.21 11.81
C ASP A 388 4.31 -17.06 12.65
N CYS A 389 4.25 -16.21 13.67
CA CYS A 389 5.33 -15.96 14.62
C CYS A 389 4.76 -15.59 16.00
N ALA A 390 5.55 -15.80 17.05
CA ALA A 390 5.13 -15.55 18.43
C ALA A 390 4.99 -14.06 18.76
N ARG A 391 5.76 -13.20 18.09
CA ARG A 391 5.80 -11.75 18.36
C ARG A 391 5.66 -10.95 17.05
N PRO A 392 4.46 -10.89 16.44
CA PRO A 392 4.21 -9.96 15.34
C PRO A 392 4.33 -8.52 15.83
N GLY A 393 4.70 -7.58 14.95
CA GLY A 393 4.85 -6.18 15.34
C GLY A 393 5.90 -5.43 14.53
N ILE A 394 6.35 -4.31 15.08
CA ILE A 394 7.34 -3.41 14.47
C ILE A 394 8.73 -3.73 15.00
N TYR A 395 9.65 -3.89 14.06
CA TYR A 395 11.07 -4.11 14.32
C TYR A 395 11.90 -3.14 13.50
N GLU A 396 12.86 -2.49 14.14
CA GLU A 396 13.86 -1.70 13.42
C GLU A 396 15.21 -2.40 13.45
N TYR A 397 15.83 -2.57 12.28
CA TYR A 397 17.16 -3.15 12.12
C TYR A 397 18.06 -2.25 11.28
N PRO A 398 19.37 -2.22 11.53
CA PRO A 398 20.33 -1.80 10.52
C PRO A 398 20.16 -2.63 9.25
N PHE A 399 20.29 -2.03 8.08
CA PHE A 399 20.34 -2.81 6.84
C PHE A 399 21.42 -3.89 6.91
N GLY A 400 21.17 -5.05 6.31
CA GLY A 400 22.07 -6.20 6.29
C GLY A 400 21.69 -7.31 7.27
N VAL A 401 20.61 -7.14 8.06
CA VAL A 401 20.04 -8.22 8.87
C VAL A 401 19.56 -9.36 7.96
N THR A 402 19.78 -10.61 8.36
CA THR A 402 19.32 -11.79 7.61
C THR A 402 17.85 -12.09 7.93
N ILE A 403 17.15 -12.81 7.02
CA ILE A 403 15.83 -13.33 7.32
C ILE A 403 15.91 -14.27 8.54
N HIS A 404 16.96 -15.10 8.61
CA HIS A 404 17.18 -16.03 9.73
C HIS A 404 17.21 -15.31 11.09
N ASP A 405 17.96 -14.20 11.21
CA ASP A 405 18.01 -13.40 12.44
C ASP A 405 16.64 -12.83 12.81
N ILE A 406 15.89 -12.36 11.80
CA ILE A 406 14.54 -11.81 12.01
C ILE A 406 13.58 -12.88 12.52
N LEU A 407 13.61 -14.09 11.93
CA LEU A 407 12.76 -15.21 12.35
C LEU A 407 13.04 -15.61 13.81
N ASN A 408 14.32 -15.65 14.20
CA ASN A 408 14.70 -15.90 15.59
C ASN A 408 14.18 -14.80 16.53
N ASP A 409 14.36 -13.54 16.15
CA ASP A 409 13.94 -12.39 16.97
C ASP A 409 12.41 -12.32 17.15
N CYS A 410 11.62 -12.70 16.16
CA CYS A 410 10.16 -12.70 16.27
C CYS A 410 9.57 -14.01 16.78
N GLY A 411 10.40 -15.03 17.01
CA GLY A 411 9.99 -16.36 17.52
C GLY A 411 9.14 -17.12 16.52
N ALA A 412 9.57 -17.13 15.26
CA ALA A 412 8.95 -17.92 14.21
C ALA A 412 9.50 -19.36 14.23
N GLU A 413 8.62 -20.35 14.22
CA GLU A 413 8.96 -21.77 14.23
C GLU A 413 8.40 -22.43 12.96
N HIS A 414 9.04 -23.51 12.51
CA HIS A 414 8.59 -24.31 11.35
C HIS A 414 8.32 -23.47 10.07
N THR A 415 9.03 -22.35 9.89
CA THR A 415 8.81 -21.45 8.76
C THR A 415 9.19 -22.12 7.45
N GLN A 416 8.23 -22.29 6.54
CA GLN A 416 8.47 -22.82 5.20
C GLN A 416 8.76 -21.71 4.18
N ALA A 417 8.21 -20.52 4.36
CA ALA A 417 8.37 -19.38 3.44
C ALA A 417 8.23 -18.03 4.13
N VAL A 418 8.90 -17.01 3.58
CA VAL A 418 8.78 -15.61 3.99
C VAL A 418 8.51 -14.74 2.76
N GLN A 419 7.44 -13.94 2.81
CA GLN A 419 7.17 -12.92 1.81
C GLN A 419 7.81 -11.61 2.24
N VAL A 420 8.88 -11.21 1.58
CA VAL A 420 9.63 -9.97 1.84
C VAL A 420 9.15 -8.87 0.91
N GLY A 421 8.65 -7.76 1.46
CA GLY A 421 8.16 -6.61 0.69
C GLY A 421 6.70 -6.71 0.26
N GLY A 422 5.91 -7.56 0.93
CA GLY A 422 4.50 -7.80 0.61
C GLY A 422 4.31 -8.49 -0.74
N PRO A 423 3.09 -8.59 -1.27
CA PRO A 423 2.80 -9.23 -2.56
C PRO A 423 3.67 -8.73 -3.71
N SER A 424 4.05 -7.45 -3.73
CA SER A 424 4.92 -6.89 -4.77
C SER A 424 6.39 -7.32 -4.67
N GLY A 425 6.79 -7.90 -3.53
CA GLY A 425 8.16 -8.29 -3.22
C GLY A 425 8.53 -9.70 -3.68
N ARG A 426 9.18 -10.46 -2.79
CA ARG A 426 9.76 -11.77 -3.09
C ARG A 426 9.30 -12.83 -2.09
N LEU A 427 8.88 -13.99 -2.60
CA LEU A 427 8.59 -15.16 -1.79
C LEU A 427 9.85 -16.05 -1.69
N VAL A 428 10.41 -16.13 -0.48
CA VAL A 428 11.70 -16.78 -0.17
C VAL A 428 11.44 -18.07 0.59
N ASP A 429 12.05 -19.17 0.16
CA ASP A 429 12.01 -20.48 0.83
C ASP A 429 13.09 -20.62 1.91
N ALA A 430 12.97 -21.65 2.74
CA ALA A 430 13.85 -21.89 3.88
C ALA A 430 15.36 -22.03 3.52
N SER A 431 15.69 -22.47 2.31
CA SER A 431 17.09 -22.62 1.87
C SER A 431 17.78 -21.26 1.60
N HIS A 432 17.00 -20.17 1.56
CA HIS A 432 17.47 -18.83 1.24
C HIS A 432 17.32 -17.83 2.40
N PHE A 433 17.14 -18.27 3.65
CA PHE A 433 16.98 -17.37 4.81
C PHE A 433 18.25 -16.61 5.22
N GLU A 434 19.40 -16.93 4.63
CA GLU A 434 20.64 -16.15 4.76
C GLU A 434 20.65 -14.86 3.91
N HIS A 435 19.65 -14.67 3.04
CA HIS A 435 19.47 -13.41 2.34
C HIS A 435 19.24 -12.24 3.32
N ARG A 436 19.74 -11.07 2.95
CA ARG A 436 19.78 -9.88 3.79
C ARG A 436 18.75 -8.84 3.35
N ILE A 437 18.14 -8.20 4.31
CA ILE A 437 17.32 -7.01 4.04
C ILE A 437 18.26 -5.85 3.69
N ALA A 438 18.39 -5.60 2.40
CA ALA A 438 19.28 -4.58 1.84
C ALA A 438 18.84 -4.26 0.39
N PHE A 439 19.19 -3.07 -0.13
CA PHE A 439 18.86 -2.72 -1.52
C PHE A 439 19.66 -3.53 -2.54
N GLU A 440 20.82 -4.02 -2.16
CA GLU A 440 21.68 -4.88 -2.98
C GLU A 440 21.29 -6.36 -2.96
N ASP A 441 20.34 -6.77 -2.10
CA ASP A 441 19.89 -8.16 -1.98
C ASP A 441 18.36 -8.22 -1.97
N LEU A 442 17.69 -8.19 -0.80
CA LEU A 442 16.23 -8.15 -0.69
C LEU A 442 15.77 -6.74 -0.32
N ALA A 443 15.44 -5.94 -1.34
CA ALA A 443 14.85 -4.63 -1.13
C ALA A 443 13.39 -4.78 -0.66
N THR A 444 12.98 -3.96 0.32
CA THR A 444 11.61 -4.00 0.86
C THR A 444 11.07 -2.60 1.19
N GLY A 445 9.76 -2.43 1.01
CA GLY A 445 9.00 -1.30 1.55
C GLY A 445 8.80 -1.39 3.07
N GLY A 446 8.97 -2.58 3.66
CA GLY A 446 8.86 -2.79 5.11
C GLY A 446 8.00 -3.98 5.52
N SER A 447 7.20 -4.58 4.64
CA SER A 447 6.41 -5.79 4.94
C SER A 447 7.30 -7.02 5.00
N LEU A 448 7.06 -7.88 5.99
CA LEU A 448 7.63 -9.22 6.10
C LEU A 448 6.56 -10.14 6.67
N MET A 449 6.03 -11.04 5.83
CA MET A 449 5.00 -11.99 6.22
C MET A 449 5.60 -13.39 6.33
N ILE A 450 5.35 -14.06 7.44
CA ILE A 450 5.90 -15.38 7.77
C ILE A 450 4.82 -16.44 7.59
N PHE A 451 5.17 -17.54 6.93
CA PHE A 451 4.28 -18.67 6.70
C PHE A 451 4.95 -19.94 7.21
N ASP A 452 4.35 -20.61 8.19
CA ASP A 452 4.78 -21.89 8.70
C ASP A 452 4.24 -23.06 7.87
N ASP A 453 4.58 -24.30 8.24
CA ASP A 453 4.22 -25.52 7.53
C ASP A 453 2.72 -25.88 7.58
N SER A 454 1.92 -25.16 8.37
CA SER A 454 0.46 -25.31 8.39
C SER A 454 -0.22 -24.60 7.21
N ARG A 455 0.48 -23.68 6.52
CA ARG A 455 -0.09 -22.86 5.44
C ARG A 455 -0.02 -23.55 4.08
N ASP A 456 -1.12 -23.54 3.34
CA ASP A 456 -1.12 -23.86 1.91
C ASP A 456 -0.57 -22.65 1.11
N LEU A 457 0.71 -22.70 0.72
CA LEU A 457 1.36 -21.63 -0.02
C LEU A 457 0.71 -21.33 -1.38
N LEU A 458 0.03 -22.30 -2.01
CA LEU A 458 -0.71 -22.03 -3.24
C LEU A 458 -1.90 -21.11 -2.96
N GLN A 459 -2.58 -21.23 -1.82
CA GLN A 459 -3.64 -20.31 -1.42
C GLN A 459 -3.07 -18.93 -1.09
N VAL A 460 -1.87 -18.83 -0.51
CA VAL A 460 -1.17 -17.56 -0.29
C VAL A 460 -0.87 -16.89 -1.63
N ILE A 461 -0.26 -17.59 -2.58
CA ILE A 461 0.05 -17.07 -3.93
C ILE A 461 -1.24 -16.67 -4.67
N ARG A 462 -2.29 -17.48 -4.55
CA ARG A 462 -3.61 -17.18 -5.10
C ARG A 462 -4.18 -15.88 -4.55
N ASN A 463 -4.15 -15.68 -3.23
CA ASN A 463 -4.63 -14.45 -2.59
C ASN A 463 -3.86 -13.22 -3.11
N PHE A 464 -2.53 -13.29 -3.19
CA PHE A 464 -1.71 -12.20 -3.77
C PHE A 464 -2.05 -11.93 -5.24
N THR A 465 -2.35 -12.98 -6.01
CA THR A 465 -2.73 -12.83 -7.41
C THR A 465 -4.11 -12.17 -7.54
N HIS A 466 -5.06 -12.53 -6.67
CA HIS A 466 -6.38 -11.88 -6.57
C HIS A 466 -6.26 -10.41 -6.18
N PHE A 467 -5.38 -10.09 -5.21
CA PHE A 467 -5.07 -8.72 -4.82
C PHE A 467 -4.64 -7.88 -6.03
N PHE A 468 -3.68 -8.32 -6.81
CA PHE A 468 -3.24 -7.56 -7.99
C PHE A 468 -4.29 -7.43 -9.09
N ALA A 469 -5.12 -8.45 -9.28
CA ALA A 469 -6.23 -8.38 -10.24
C ALA A 469 -7.28 -7.35 -9.81
N HIS A 470 -7.55 -7.26 -8.48
CA HIS A 470 -8.48 -6.29 -7.91
C HIS A 470 -7.91 -4.86 -7.96
N GLU A 471 -6.63 -4.66 -7.62
CA GLU A 471 -6.00 -3.34 -7.50
C GLU A 471 -5.48 -2.77 -8.84
N SER A 472 -5.64 -3.49 -9.93
CA SER A 472 -5.29 -2.99 -11.27
C SER A 472 -6.13 -1.77 -11.61
N CYS A 473 -5.50 -0.61 -11.87
CA CYS A 473 -6.20 0.61 -12.28
C CYS A 473 -6.89 0.51 -13.66
N GLY A 474 -6.68 -0.59 -14.40
CA GLY A 474 -7.28 -0.83 -15.71
C GLY A 474 -6.67 -0.07 -16.88
N PHE A 475 -5.66 0.78 -16.67
CA PHE A 475 -5.09 1.63 -17.72
C PHE A 475 -4.39 0.84 -18.83
N CYS A 476 -3.37 0.05 -18.49
CA CYS A 476 -2.59 -0.65 -19.52
C CYS A 476 -3.07 -2.10 -19.72
N THR A 477 -3.21 -2.52 -20.98
CA THR A 477 -3.71 -3.84 -21.35
C THR A 477 -2.93 -5.00 -20.73
N PRO A 478 -1.59 -5.01 -20.70
CA PRO A 478 -0.84 -6.11 -20.08
C PRO A 478 -1.21 -6.36 -18.62
N CYS A 479 -1.38 -5.29 -17.82
CA CYS A 479 -1.82 -5.39 -16.44
C CYS A 479 -3.31 -5.78 -16.35
N ARG A 480 -4.22 -4.98 -16.96
CA ARG A 480 -5.66 -5.17 -16.87
C ARG A 480 -6.11 -6.59 -17.28
N VAL A 481 -5.63 -7.07 -18.40
CA VAL A 481 -5.99 -8.41 -18.92
C VAL A 481 -5.12 -9.48 -18.27
N GLY A 482 -3.81 -9.24 -18.19
CA GLY A 482 -2.86 -10.23 -17.72
C GLY A 482 -3.05 -10.60 -16.25
N THR A 483 -3.35 -9.67 -15.36
CA THR A 483 -3.63 -10.00 -13.94
C THR A 483 -4.88 -10.85 -13.78
N MET A 484 -5.92 -10.64 -14.63
CA MET A 484 -7.11 -11.49 -14.66
C MET A 484 -6.80 -12.89 -15.17
N LEU A 485 -5.95 -13.02 -16.20
CA LEU A 485 -5.51 -14.33 -16.71
C LEU A 485 -4.68 -15.07 -15.65
N LEU A 486 -3.76 -14.37 -14.96
CA LEU A 486 -2.98 -14.95 -13.87
C LEU A 486 -3.88 -15.41 -12.72
N LYS A 487 -4.88 -14.59 -12.34
CA LYS A 487 -5.88 -14.95 -11.33
C LYS A 487 -6.63 -16.23 -11.71
N ASN A 488 -7.20 -16.26 -12.93
CA ASN A 488 -7.96 -17.42 -13.40
C ASN A 488 -7.08 -18.69 -13.49
N GLY A 489 -5.82 -18.53 -13.95
CA GLY A 489 -4.85 -19.63 -13.97
C GLY A 489 -4.53 -20.17 -12.58
N MET A 490 -4.32 -19.29 -11.58
CA MET A 490 -4.11 -19.73 -10.19
C MET A 490 -5.36 -20.37 -9.59
N ASP A 491 -6.55 -19.86 -9.88
CA ASP A 491 -7.82 -20.50 -9.47
C ASP A 491 -7.92 -21.92 -10.04
N LYS A 492 -7.53 -22.12 -11.30
CA LYS A 492 -7.51 -23.42 -11.96
C LYS A 492 -6.50 -24.37 -11.32
N VAL A 493 -5.30 -23.89 -10.96
CA VAL A 493 -4.29 -24.68 -10.23
C VAL A 493 -4.82 -25.07 -8.85
N CYS A 494 -5.30 -24.12 -8.06
CA CYS A 494 -5.75 -24.36 -6.70
C CYS A 494 -6.97 -25.30 -6.63
N SER A 495 -7.82 -25.30 -7.65
CA SER A 495 -8.97 -26.23 -7.76
C SER A 495 -8.61 -27.61 -8.30
N GLY A 496 -7.35 -27.87 -8.68
CA GLY A 496 -6.90 -29.16 -9.22
C GLY A 496 -7.34 -29.43 -10.66
N HIS A 497 -7.70 -28.40 -11.42
CA HIS A 497 -8.15 -28.52 -12.82
C HIS A 497 -7.09 -28.07 -13.84
N ALA A 498 -5.89 -27.68 -13.38
CA ALA A 498 -4.82 -27.23 -14.27
C ALA A 498 -4.05 -28.40 -14.87
N THR A 499 -3.58 -28.23 -16.09
CA THR A 499 -2.68 -29.13 -16.81
C THR A 499 -1.26 -28.55 -16.89
N ALA A 500 -0.30 -29.30 -17.41
CA ALA A 500 1.05 -28.79 -17.65
C ALA A 500 1.04 -27.60 -18.64
N HIS A 501 0.15 -27.62 -19.63
CA HIS A 501 -0.03 -26.50 -20.56
C HIS A 501 -0.48 -25.22 -19.85
N ASP A 502 -1.42 -25.31 -18.91
CA ASP A 502 -1.87 -24.15 -18.12
C ASP A 502 -0.72 -23.53 -17.30
N LEU A 503 0.24 -24.33 -16.80
CA LEU A 503 1.44 -23.79 -16.14
C LEU A 503 2.35 -23.04 -17.10
N ASP A 504 2.49 -23.49 -18.33
CA ASP A 504 3.30 -22.80 -19.35
C ASP A 504 2.63 -21.51 -19.81
N GLU A 505 1.31 -21.48 -19.91
CA GLU A 505 0.54 -20.26 -20.13
C GLU A 505 0.69 -19.28 -18.95
N LEU A 506 0.66 -19.74 -17.69
CA LEU A 506 0.92 -18.92 -16.53
C LEU A 506 2.32 -18.29 -16.57
N LYS A 507 3.35 -19.06 -16.90
CA LYS A 507 4.74 -18.57 -17.01
C LYS A 507 4.86 -17.51 -18.10
N SER A 508 4.29 -17.76 -19.30
CA SER A 508 4.35 -16.85 -20.43
C SER A 508 3.57 -15.55 -20.16
N THR A 509 2.38 -15.65 -19.58
CA THR A 509 1.57 -14.51 -19.17
C THR A 509 2.27 -13.70 -18.10
N ALA A 510 2.86 -14.33 -17.07
CA ALA A 510 3.63 -13.66 -16.02
C ALA A 510 4.82 -12.87 -16.61
N ALA A 511 5.55 -13.47 -17.57
CA ALA A 511 6.66 -12.80 -18.23
C ALA A 511 6.19 -11.59 -19.07
N LEU A 512 5.07 -11.71 -19.77
CA LEU A 512 4.49 -10.62 -20.57
C LEU A 512 4.03 -9.46 -19.67
N VAL A 513 3.27 -9.75 -18.60
CA VAL A 513 2.77 -8.73 -17.66
C VAL A 513 3.94 -7.98 -17.04
N SER A 514 4.96 -8.69 -16.53
CA SER A 514 6.13 -8.06 -15.91
C SER A 514 6.90 -7.15 -16.87
N ARG A 515 7.05 -7.54 -18.15
CA ARG A 515 7.86 -6.80 -19.12
C ARG A 515 7.14 -5.65 -19.81
N ARG A 516 5.81 -5.68 -19.89
CA ARG A 516 5.01 -4.78 -20.74
C ARG A 516 4.06 -3.89 -19.95
N SER A 517 3.95 -4.06 -18.63
CA SER A 517 3.14 -3.18 -17.79
C SER A 517 3.77 -1.80 -17.64
N HIS A 518 2.91 -0.81 -17.49
CA HIS A 518 3.27 0.59 -17.46
C HIS A 518 3.91 1.04 -16.14
N CYS A 519 3.45 0.52 -15.01
CA CYS A 519 3.88 0.95 -13.67
C CYS A 519 4.32 -0.23 -12.79
N GLY A 520 4.83 0.10 -11.59
CA GLY A 520 5.34 -0.87 -10.62
C GLY A 520 4.33 -1.96 -10.27
N LEU A 521 3.04 -1.64 -10.13
CA LEU A 521 2.00 -2.63 -9.81
C LEU A 521 2.01 -3.78 -10.81
N GLY A 522 1.84 -3.49 -12.10
CA GLY A 522 1.80 -4.54 -13.12
C GLY A 522 3.15 -5.23 -13.32
N ILE A 523 4.28 -4.54 -13.12
CA ILE A 523 5.62 -5.13 -13.21
C ILE A 523 5.82 -6.19 -12.13
N THR A 524 5.34 -5.95 -10.92
CA THR A 524 5.52 -6.84 -9.75
C THR A 524 4.39 -7.83 -9.53
N ALA A 525 3.21 -7.60 -10.10
CA ALA A 525 2.04 -8.48 -9.95
C ALA A 525 2.32 -9.99 -10.21
N PRO A 526 3.20 -10.37 -11.14
CA PRO A 526 3.54 -11.77 -11.37
C PRO A 526 4.55 -12.36 -10.37
N ASN A 527 5.16 -11.56 -9.48
CA ASN A 527 6.23 -12.03 -8.59
C ASN A 527 5.80 -13.25 -7.74
N PRO A 528 4.63 -13.26 -7.08
CA PRO A 528 4.22 -14.41 -6.27
C PRO A 528 4.17 -15.71 -7.06
N ILE A 529 3.64 -15.68 -8.29
CA ILE A 529 3.58 -16.87 -9.16
C ILE A 529 4.98 -17.29 -9.61
N ARG A 530 5.82 -16.32 -10.04
CA ARG A 530 7.18 -16.62 -10.51
C ARG A 530 8.06 -17.20 -9.43
N ASP A 531 8.00 -16.62 -8.22
CA ASP A 531 8.76 -17.11 -7.07
C ASP A 531 8.20 -18.46 -6.58
N GLY A 532 6.87 -18.64 -6.58
CA GLY A 532 6.21 -19.89 -6.27
C GLY A 532 6.64 -21.02 -7.21
N LEU A 533 6.58 -20.80 -8.52
CA LEU A 533 7.02 -21.78 -9.52
C LEU A 533 8.52 -22.08 -9.45
N LYS A 534 9.33 -21.10 -9.05
CA LYS A 534 10.78 -21.26 -8.92
C LYS A 534 11.18 -22.00 -7.64
N ASN A 535 10.64 -21.57 -6.49
CA ASN A 535 11.09 -22.01 -5.17
C ASN A 535 10.28 -23.20 -4.64
N PHE A 536 9.04 -23.41 -5.14
CA PHE A 536 8.10 -24.43 -4.71
C PHE A 536 7.44 -25.19 -5.88
N PRO A 537 8.17 -25.63 -6.93
CA PRO A 537 7.57 -26.21 -8.13
C PRO A 537 6.69 -27.42 -7.84
N GLN A 538 7.09 -28.25 -6.86
CA GLN A 538 6.36 -29.45 -6.47
C GLN A 538 4.92 -29.16 -5.99
N LEU A 539 4.65 -27.98 -5.41
CA LEU A 539 3.30 -27.64 -4.97
C LEU A 539 2.35 -27.47 -6.16
N PHE A 540 2.86 -26.91 -7.26
CA PHE A 540 2.10 -26.78 -8.50
C PHE A 540 1.91 -28.12 -9.18
N GLU A 541 2.98 -28.92 -9.30
CA GLU A 541 2.95 -30.23 -9.96
C GLU A 541 1.97 -31.20 -9.31
N GLN A 542 1.88 -31.21 -7.97
CA GLN A 542 0.93 -32.03 -7.20
C GLN A 542 -0.53 -31.70 -7.46
N ARG A 543 -0.84 -30.51 -7.98
CA ARG A 543 -2.20 -30.04 -8.27
C ARG A 543 -2.60 -30.22 -9.73
N LEU A 544 -1.70 -30.75 -10.58
CA LEU A 544 -1.99 -30.93 -12.00
C LEU A 544 -2.86 -32.14 -12.25
N LEU A 545 -3.73 -32.02 -13.22
CA LEU A 545 -4.41 -33.14 -13.82
C LEU A 545 -3.41 -33.89 -14.69
N HIS A 546 -3.16 -35.16 -14.37
CA HIS A 546 -2.31 -36.08 -15.13
C HIS A 546 -3.09 -36.77 -16.28
N GLN A 547 -4.20 -36.17 -16.73
CA GLN A 547 -4.92 -36.71 -17.88
C GLN A 547 -4.18 -36.30 -19.16
N LYS A 548 -3.82 -37.29 -19.98
CA LYS A 548 -3.51 -37.04 -21.39
C LYS A 548 -4.82 -36.55 -22.02
N MET A 549 -4.90 -35.26 -22.36
CA MET A 549 -5.95 -34.76 -23.23
C MET A 549 -5.63 -35.31 -24.63
N GLU A 550 -6.31 -36.36 -25.06
CA GLU A 550 -6.41 -36.65 -26.47
C GLU A 550 -7.52 -35.75 -27.00
N PRO A 551 -7.24 -34.83 -27.95
CA PRO A 551 -8.28 -34.01 -28.56
C PRO A 551 -9.31 -34.95 -29.20
N GLU A 552 -10.60 -34.71 -28.91
CA GLU A 552 -11.69 -35.45 -29.61
C GLU A 552 -11.66 -35.25 -31.15
N PHE A 553 -10.97 -34.24 -31.60
CA PHE A 553 -10.84 -33.89 -33.02
C PHE A 553 -9.36 -33.62 -33.34
N ASP A 554 -8.81 -34.42 -34.21
CA ASP A 554 -7.46 -34.24 -34.75
C ASP A 554 -7.53 -33.27 -35.95
N LEU A 555 -7.17 -32.01 -35.67
CA LEU A 555 -7.19 -30.94 -36.67
C LEU A 555 -6.16 -31.19 -37.80
N ASP A 556 -5.00 -31.74 -37.47
CA ASP A 556 -3.95 -32.02 -38.43
C ASP A 556 -4.37 -33.11 -39.40
N ALA A 557 -4.92 -34.21 -38.90
CA ALA A 557 -5.49 -35.26 -39.74
C ALA A 557 -6.66 -34.75 -40.61
N ALA A 558 -7.51 -33.86 -40.05
CA ALA A 558 -8.63 -33.29 -40.81
C ALA A 558 -8.21 -32.31 -41.91
N LEU A 559 -7.07 -31.66 -41.76
CA LEU A 559 -6.52 -30.71 -42.73
C LEU A 559 -5.57 -31.38 -43.76
N GLU A 560 -5.16 -32.61 -43.58
CA GLU A 560 -4.16 -33.28 -44.39
C GLU A 560 -4.57 -33.33 -45.88
N GLU A 561 -5.80 -33.70 -46.21
CA GLU A 561 -6.32 -33.71 -47.58
C GLU A 561 -6.32 -32.30 -48.21
N ALA A 562 -6.72 -31.29 -47.43
CA ALA A 562 -6.72 -29.90 -47.90
C ALA A 562 -5.29 -29.38 -48.15
N ARG A 563 -4.32 -29.73 -47.32
CA ARG A 563 -2.90 -29.41 -47.50
C ARG A 563 -2.32 -30.07 -48.75
N GLN A 564 -2.65 -31.34 -48.98
CA GLN A 564 -2.24 -32.08 -50.18
C GLN A 564 -2.80 -31.44 -51.47
N ILE A 565 -4.09 -31.08 -51.46
CA ILE A 565 -4.74 -30.43 -52.60
C ILE A 565 -4.14 -29.05 -52.86
N ALA A 566 -3.92 -28.27 -51.83
CA ALA A 566 -3.36 -26.92 -51.88
C ALA A 566 -1.85 -26.90 -52.17
N GLN A 567 -1.16 -28.03 -52.03
CA GLN A 567 0.32 -28.15 -52.07
C GLN A 567 1.01 -27.13 -51.19
N ARG A 568 0.38 -26.84 -50.05
CA ARG A 568 0.86 -25.85 -49.08
C ARG A 568 0.76 -26.42 -47.67
N ASP A 569 1.89 -26.55 -47.04
CA ASP A 569 2.01 -26.98 -45.65
C ASP A 569 2.95 -26.04 -44.90
N ASP A 570 2.57 -25.68 -43.69
CA ASP A 570 3.36 -24.84 -42.79
C ASP A 570 3.67 -25.67 -41.55
N ALA A 571 4.95 -26.02 -41.37
CA ALA A 571 5.40 -26.86 -40.26
C ALA A 571 5.13 -26.23 -38.88
N GLU A 572 4.99 -24.89 -38.79
CA GLU A 572 4.65 -24.19 -37.58
C GLU A 572 3.13 -24.20 -37.28
N ALA A 573 2.30 -24.65 -38.18
CA ALA A 573 0.85 -24.75 -38.05
C ALA A 573 0.36 -26.16 -37.65
N HIS A 574 1.26 -27.10 -37.38
CA HIS A 574 0.92 -28.41 -36.83
C HIS A 574 0.78 -28.30 -35.31
N LEU A 575 -0.27 -28.90 -34.73
CA LEU A 575 -0.59 -28.88 -33.30
C LEU A 575 0.04 -30.05 -32.56
#